data_c0e7e5fd7b7f651641334a25d707d396
#
_entry.id   c0e7e5fd7b7f651641334a25d707d396
#
_cell.length_a   1.000
_cell.length_b   1.000
_cell.length_c   1.000
_cell.angle_alpha   90.00
_cell.angle_beta   90.00
_cell.angle_gamma   90.00
#
_symmetry.space_group_name_H-M   'P 1'
#
loop_
_entity.id
_entity.type
_entity.pdbx_description
1 polymer ?
#
loop_
_entity_poly.entity_id
_entity_poly.type
_entity_poly.pdbx_seq_one_letter_code
_entity_poly.pdbx_strand_id
1 'polypeptide(L)'
;MKKLQAKLNELAEANTRKIAVVLEGRDTAGKSRTIRTVTEYLNPKWYSIVPSTKPSVTAMANWWQWWNNKMPDFGQIVFYDRSWYSRAMVQKINYWCTENQYKAFLDRYKHYENNVHSDTRFIKFWLSISEVEQRARIEARKKSPLTYWKFSENDENALSHYDRMTLLKEKVVDANWIVVDYNNKQNGIETFLTKLIEEIEK
;
A
#
# COMPACT_ATOMS: atom_id res chain seq x y z
N MET A 1 -4.14 -15.53 -14.35
CA MET A 1 -3.95 -14.06 -14.38
C MET A 1 -4.96 -13.34 -15.29
N LYS A 2 -4.98 -13.52 -16.63
CA LYS A 2 -5.89 -12.77 -17.55
C LYS A 2 -7.38 -12.90 -17.20
N LYS A 3 -7.86 -14.07 -16.81
CA LYS A 3 -9.26 -14.25 -16.37
C LYS A 3 -9.60 -13.43 -15.13
N LEU A 4 -8.67 -13.33 -14.17
CA LEU A 4 -8.85 -12.50 -12.98
C LEU A 4 -8.84 -11.00 -13.33
N GLN A 5 -7.98 -10.58 -14.25
CA GLN A 5 -7.95 -9.18 -14.72
C GLN A 5 -9.23 -8.81 -15.46
N ALA A 6 -9.78 -9.73 -16.29
CA ALA A 6 -11.08 -9.54 -16.92
C ALA A 6 -12.20 -9.40 -15.88
N LYS A 7 -12.23 -10.27 -14.88
CA LYS A 7 -13.21 -10.21 -13.79
C LYS A 7 -13.10 -8.89 -12.99
N LEU A 8 -11.87 -8.43 -12.70
CA LEU A 8 -11.68 -7.14 -12.03
C LEU A 8 -12.23 -5.98 -12.90
N ASN A 9 -12.08 -6.04 -14.21
CA ASN A 9 -12.60 -5.04 -15.14
C ASN A 9 -14.14 -4.95 -15.08
N GLU A 10 -14.81 -6.11 -15.12
CA GLU A 10 -16.28 -6.19 -14.96
C GLU A 10 -16.76 -5.59 -13.63
N LEU A 11 -16.05 -5.93 -12.54
CA LEU A 11 -16.39 -5.40 -11.22
C LEU A 11 -16.13 -3.91 -11.10
N ALA A 12 -15.06 -3.40 -11.72
CA ALA A 12 -14.75 -1.97 -11.70
C ALA A 12 -15.77 -1.16 -12.52
N GLU A 13 -16.23 -1.69 -13.66
CA GLU A 13 -17.29 -1.08 -14.47
C GLU A 13 -18.64 -1.02 -13.73
N ALA A 14 -18.99 -2.08 -13.02
CA ALA A 14 -20.23 -2.17 -12.26
C ALA A 14 -20.16 -1.48 -10.88
N ASN A 15 -18.98 -0.98 -10.48
CA ASN A 15 -18.79 -0.41 -9.15
C ASN A 15 -19.52 0.93 -9.00
N THR A 16 -20.30 1.05 -7.92
CA THR A 16 -20.96 2.30 -7.50
C THR A 16 -20.42 2.83 -6.16
N ARG A 17 -19.55 2.08 -5.49
CA ARG A 17 -19.02 2.40 -4.16
C ARG A 17 -17.70 3.19 -4.27
N LYS A 18 -17.33 3.82 -3.18
CA LYS A 18 -15.98 4.35 -2.97
C LYS A 18 -15.09 3.21 -2.47
N ILE A 19 -14.07 2.81 -3.23
CA ILE A 19 -13.18 1.71 -2.86
C ILE A 19 -11.73 2.21 -2.74
N ALA A 20 -11.16 2.06 -1.56
CA ALA A 20 -9.76 2.38 -1.27
C ALA A 20 -8.95 1.08 -1.08
N VAL A 21 -8.10 0.75 -2.04
CA VAL A 21 -7.23 -0.43 -1.99
C VAL A 21 -5.85 -0.02 -1.48
N VAL A 22 -5.56 -0.32 -0.25
CA VAL A 22 -4.32 0.05 0.45
C VAL A 22 -3.28 -1.06 0.31
N LEU A 23 -2.12 -0.75 -0.26
CA LEU A 23 -0.99 -1.68 -0.32
C LEU A 23 0.13 -1.16 0.58
N GLU A 24 0.37 -1.87 1.67
CA GLU A 24 1.53 -1.67 2.54
C GLU A 24 2.45 -2.89 2.50
N GLY A 25 3.65 -2.73 2.98
CA GLY A 25 4.66 -3.79 2.98
C GLY A 25 6.07 -3.21 2.99
N ARG A 26 7.04 -4.09 3.17
CA ARG A 26 8.46 -3.72 3.20
C ARG A 26 8.92 -3.10 1.88
N ASP A 27 10.06 -2.43 1.90
CA ASP A 27 10.69 -2.00 0.66
C ASP A 27 11.04 -3.23 -0.17
N THR A 28 10.94 -3.11 -1.50
CA THR A 28 11.07 -4.20 -2.46
C THR A 28 10.00 -5.30 -2.41
N ALA A 29 8.98 -5.23 -1.53
CA ALA A 29 7.91 -6.25 -1.48
C ALA A 29 7.13 -6.40 -2.80
N GLY A 30 7.07 -5.35 -3.63
CA GLY A 30 6.46 -5.44 -4.96
C GLY A 30 5.19 -4.62 -5.15
N LYS A 31 4.85 -3.70 -4.24
CA LYS A 31 3.63 -2.87 -4.25
C LYS A 31 3.34 -2.23 -5.61
N SER A 32 4.23 -1.38 -6.10
CA SER A 32 4.06 -0.69 -7.39
C SER A 32 3.96 -1.65 -8.58
N ARG A 33 4.66 -2.79 -8.54
CA ARG A 33 4.54 -3.82 -9.58
C ARG A 33 3.17 -4.48 -9.54
N THR A 34 2.67 -4.80 -8.35
CA THR A 34 1.35 -5.37 -8.16
C THR A 34 0.28 -4.45 -8.73
N ILE A 35 0.27 -3.18 -8.32
CA ILE A 35 -0.68 -2.18 -8.83
C ILE A 35 -0.63 -2.13 -10.36
N ARG A 36 0.56 -1.96 -10.96
CA ARG A 36 0.71 -1.91 -12.41
C ARG A 36 0.19 -3.17 -13.10
N THR A 37 0.45 -4.35 -12.55
CA THR A 37 0.02 -5.62 -13.15
C THR A 37 -1.49 -5.80 -13.06
N VAL A 38 -2.12 -5.48 -11.94
CA VAL A 38 -3.57 -5.66 -11.77
C VAL A 38 -4.37 -4.61 -12.52
N THR A 39 -3.82 -3.41 -12.72
CA THR A 39 -4.47 -2.32 -13.45
C THR A 39 -4.14 -2.30 -14.95
N GLU A 40 -3.32 -3.21 -15.45
CA GLU A 40 -2.83 -3.23 -16.84
C GLU A 40 -3.97 -3.15 -17.89
N TYR A 41 -5.09 -3.79 -17.61
CA TYR A 41 -6.26 -3.83 -18.49
C TYR A 41 -7.48 -3.09 -17.93
N LEU A 42 -7.35 -2.44 -16.77
CA LEU A 42 -8.42 -1.63 -16.21
C LEU A 42 -8.61 -0.35 -17.02
N ASN A 43 -9.86 0.01 -17.28
CA ASN A 43 -10.18 1.31 -17.87
C ASN A 43 -9.81 2.43 -16.90
N PRO A 44 -8.95 3.39 -17.32
CA PRO A 44 -8.53 4.51 -16.46
C PRO A 44 -9.67 5.38 -15.91
N LYS A 45 -10.86 5.27 -16.49
CA LYS A 45 -12.06 5.97 -16.02
C LYS A 45 -12.50 5.49 -14.63
N TRP A 46 -12.24 4.24 -14.27
CA TRP A 46 -12.77 3.61 -13.05
C TRP A 46 -11.78 3.52 -11.90
N TYR A 47 -10.52 3.88 -12.15
CA TYR A 47 -9.53 3.82 -11.09
C TYR A 47 -8.54 4.98 -11.15
N SER A 48 -7.85 5.18 -10.02
CA SER A 48 -6.67 6.03 -9.94
C SER A 48 -5.61 5.39 -9.04
N ILE A 49 -4.39 5.90 -9.14
CA ILE A 49 -3.26 5.43 -8.34
C ILE A 49 -2.67 6.61 -7.58
N VAL A 50 -2.53 6.44 -6.27
CA VAL A 50 -1.77 7.35 -5.41
C VAL A 50 -0.38 6.75 -5.20
N PRO A 51 0.66 7.31 -5.85
CA PRO A 51 2.01 6.75 -5.79
C PRO A 51 2.68 7.02 -4.44
N SER A 52 3.61 6.14 -4.05
CA SER A 52 4.47 6.34 -2.90
C SER A 52 5.48 7.46 -3.19
N THR A 53 5.38 8.52 -2.45
CA THR A 53 6.34 9.63 -2.47
C THR A 53 6.68 10.05 -1.04
N LYS A 54 7.89 10.59 -0.83
CA LYS A 54 8.21 11.25 0.44
C LYS A 54 7.32 12.49 0.57
N PRO A 55 6.47 12.59 1.61
CA PRO A 55 5.57 13.73 1.76
C PRO A 55 6.36 15.04 1.94
N SER A 56 5.83 16.14 1.40
CA SER A 56 6.34 17.48 1.67
C SER A 56 6.14 17.86 3.14
N VAL A 57 6.84 18.88 3.61
CA VAL A 57 6.68 19.41 4.98
C VAL A 57 5.23 19.80 5.23
N THR A 58 4.58 20.46 4.26
CA THR A 58 3.17 20.85 4.35
C THR A 58 2.24 19.64 4.45
N ALA A 59 2.49 18.59 3.66
CA ALA A 59 1.72 17.34 3.73
C ALA A 59 1.93 16.65 5.09
N MET A 60 3.14 16.67 5.63
CA MET A 60 3.43 16.11 6.95
C MET A 60 2.73 16.89 8.09
N ALA A 61 2.62 18.19 7.99
CA ALA A 61 1.89 19.03 8.96
C ALA A 61 0.37 18.84 8.89
N ASN A 62 -0.17 18.66 7.69
CA ASN A 62 -1.62 18.54 7.42
C ASN A 62 -2.00 17.12 6.96
N TRP A 63 -1.54 16.08 7.69
CA TRP A 63 -1.57 14.68 7.28
C TRP A 63 -2.94 14.18 6.83
N TRP A 64 -3.98 14.38 7.63
CA TRP A 64 -5.32 13.90 7.32
C TRP A 64 -5.96 14.66 6.16
N GLN A 65 -5.79 15.98 6.11
CA GLN A 65 -6.29 16.79 5.00
C GLN A 65 -5.63 16.41 3.68
N TRP A 66 -4.33 16.11 3.70
CA TRP A 66 -3.60 15.68 2.51
C TRP A 66 -4.12 14.33 1.97
N TRP A 67 -4.53 13.42 2.86
CA TRP A 67 -5.14 12.16 2.48
C TRP A 67 -6.61 12.30 2.09
N ASN A 68 -7.38 13.19 2.73
CA ASN A 68 -8.76 13.48 2.35
C ASN A 68 -8.88 13.84 0.86
N ASN A 69 -7.94 14.66 0.35
CA ASN A 69 -7.91 15.09 -1.04
C ASN A 69 -7.57 13.95 -2.03
N LYS A 70 -7.35 12.74 -1.55
CA LYS A 70 -6.96 11.57 -2.33
C LYS A 70 -7.90 10.38 -2.14
N MET A 71 -8.98 10.58 -1.39
CA MET A 71 -10.00 9.54 -1.21
C MET A 71 -10.78 9.30 -2.50
N PRO A 72 -11.30 8.07 -2.70
CA PRO A 72 -12.09 7.76 -3.89
C PRO A 72 -13.40 8.56 -3.94
N ASP A 73 -13.83 8.87 -5.14
CA ASP A 73 -15.21 9.27 -5.43
C ASP A 73 -16.10 8.03 -5.64
N PHE A 74 -17.41 8.21 -5.66
CA PHE A 74 -18.36 7.13 -5.99
C PHE A 74 -18.07 6.54 -7.38
N GLY A 75 -18.06 5.23 -7.47
CA GLY A 75 -17.72 4.49 -8.69
C GLY A 75 -16.22 4.37 -8.94
N GLN A 76 -15.35 4.89 -8.06
CA GLN A 76 -13.90 4.86 -8.22
C GLN A 76 -13.24 3.81 -7.33
N ILE A 77 -12.19 3.18 -7.86
CA ILE A 77 -11.24 2.34 -7.12
C ILE A 77 -9.91 3.09 -7.06
N VAL A 78 -9.46 3.45 -5.87
CA VAL A 78 -8.15 4.10 -5.70
C VAL A 78 -7.15 3.12 -5.12
N PHE A 79 -6.04 2.91 -5.84
CA PHE A 79 -4.93 2.08 -5.39
C PHE A 79 -3.85 2.95 -4.75
N TYR A 80 -3.54 2.68 -3.48
CA TYR A 80 -2.51 3.41 -2.74
C TYR A 80 -1.22 2.58 -2.68
N ASP A 81 -0.17 3.01 -3.37
CA ASP A 81 1.18 2.50 -3.15
C ASP A 81 1.75 3.17 -1.89
N ARG A 82 1.56 2.56 -0.74
CA ARG A 82 1.59 3.15 0.59
C ARG A 82 0.44 4.14 0.84
N SER A 83 0.17 4.41 2.11
CA SER A 83 -1.00 5.17 2.53
C SER A 83 -0.69 6.03 3.76
N TRP A 84 -1.75 6.50 4.43
CA TRP A 84 -1.65 7.18 5.73
C TRP A 84 -0.93 6.35 6.79
N TYR A 85 -0.94 5.03 6.68
CA TYR A 85 -0.21 4.12 7.56
C TYR A 85 1.31 4.29 7.51
N SER A 86 1.84 4.92 6.47
CA SER A 86 3.27 5.29 6.39
C SER A 86 3.72 6.14 7.58
N ARG A 87 2.81 6.90 8.23
CA ARG A 87 3.08 7.65 9.45
C ARG A 87 3.54 6.73 10.58
N ALA A 88 2.88 5.59 10.75
CA ALA A 88 3.21 4.63 11.81
C ALA A 88 4.40 3.73 11.48
N MET A 89 4.80 3.62 10.22
CA MET A 89 5.83 2.69 9.76
C MET A 89 7.04 3.42 9.18
N VAL A 90 7.02 3.72 7.88
CA VAL A 90 8.17 4.27 7.15
C VAL A 90 8.61 5.62 7.71
N GLN A 91 7.68 6.51 8.05
CA GLN A 91 8.05 7.81 8.60
C GLN A 91 8.61 7.68 10.01
N LYS A 92 8.06 6.76 10.82
CA LYS A 92 8.57 6.49 12.18
C LYS A 92 9.99 5.91 12.15
N ILE A 93 10.25 4.99 11.24
CA ILE A 93 11.59 4.39 11.07
C ILE A 93 12.62 5.41 10.64
N ASN A 94 12.28 6.25 9.65
CA ASN A 94 13.19 7.21 9.05
C ASN A 94 13.20 8.57 9.78
N TYR A 95 12.57 8.67 10.96
CA TYR A 95 12.50 9.91 11.75
C TYR A 95 11.90 11.11 10.98
N TRP A 96 10.99 10.84 10.02
CA TRP A 96 10.29 11.88 9.27
C TRP A 96 9.06 12.42 9.99
N CYS A 97 8.68 11.81 11.10
CA CYS A 97 7.63 12.32 11.98
C CYS A 97 8.12 12.37 13.43
N THR A 98 7.58 13.30 14.20
CA THR A 98 7.83 13.40 15.64
C THR A 98 7.12 12.29 16.40
N GLU A 99 7.50 12.05 17.66
CA GLU A 99 6.82 11.11 18.54
C GLU A 99 5.34 11.49 18.76
N ASN A 100 5.05 12.76 18.91
CA ASN A 100 3.68 13.25 19.07
C ASN A 100 2.84 13.00 17.80
N GLN A 101 3.39 13.21 16.61
CA GLN A 101 2.70 12.91 15.35
C GLN A 101 2.43 11.42 15.20
N TYR A 102 3.36 10.57 15.60
CA TYR A 102 3.19 9.11 15.60
C TYR A 102 2.07 8.69 16.56
N LYS A 103 2.10 9.14 17.81
CA LYS A 103 1.07 8.84 18.81
C LYS A 103 -0.31 9.32 18.36
N ALA A 104 -0.40 10.57 17.92
CA ALA A 104 -1.64 11.15 17.39
C ALA A 104 -2.20 10.38 16.19
N PHE A 105 -1.33 9.76 15.38
CA PHE A 105 -1.77 8.87 14.31
C PHE A 105 -2.39 7.59 14.87
N LEU A 106 -1.74 6.91 15.82
CA LEU A 106 -2.25 5.68 16.43
C LEU A 106 -3.61 5.89 17.10
N ASP A 107 -3.83 7.07 17.69
CA ASP A 107 -5.11 7.41 18.36
C ASP A 107 -6.24 7.68 17.36
N ARG A 108 -5.92 8.08 16.12
CA ARG A 108 -6.91 8.62 15.17
C ARG A 108 -7.19 7.79 13.95
N TYR A 109 -6.30 6.90 13.50
CA TYR A 109 -6.44 6.23 12.20
C TYR A 109 -7.72 5.40 12.09
N LYS A 110 -8.16 4.73 13.17
CA LYS A 110 -9.41 3.96 13.17
C LYS A 110 -10.63 4.86 13.06
N HIS A 111 -10.62 5.99 13.76
CA HIS A 111 -11.69 7.00 13.64
C HIS A 111 -11.73 7.59 12.22
N TYR A 112 -10.58 7.84 11.62
CA TYR A 112 -10.48 8.33 10.25
C TYR A 112 -11.13 7.39 9.24
N GLU A 113 -10.88 6.09 9.33
CA GLU A 113 -11.48 5.10 8.44
C GLU A 113 -12.98 4.87 8.75
N ASN A 114 -13.31 4.64 10.01
CA ASN A 114 -14.64 4.15 10.39
C ASN A 114 -15.71 5.26 10.53
N ASN A 115 -15.29 6.50 10.79
CA ASN A 115 -16.21 7.60 11.06
C ASN A 115 -16.12 8.71 10.00
N VAL A 116 -14.90 9.19 9.69
CA VAL A 116 -14.73 10.27 8.71
C VAL A 116 -14.99 9.79 7.28
N HIS A 117 -14.58 8.56 6.97
CA HIS A 117 -14.77 7.93 5.65
C HIS A 117 -15.61 6.64 5.75
N SER A 118 -16.69 6.68 6.53
CA SER A 118 -17.60 5.54 6.76
C SER A 118 -18.30 5.04 5.49
N ASP A 119 -18.37 5.87 4.46
CA ASP A 119 -18.92 5.53 3.14
C ASP A 119 -17.87 4.92 2.17
N THR A 120 -16.64 4.79 2.61
CA THR A 120 -15.54 4.24 1.83
C THR A 120 -15.22 2.80 2.27
N ARG A 121 -15.21 1.88 1.31
CA ARG A 121 -14.76 0.52 1.55
C ARG A 121 -13.24 0.46 1.50
N PHE A 122 -12.61 0.21 2.63
CA PHE A 122 -11.16 0.00 2.74
C PHE A 122 -10.81 -1.47 2.60
N ILE A 123 -10.02 -1.82 1.58
CA ILE A 123 -9.45 -3.15 1.36
C ILE A 123 -7.94 -3.03 1.57
N LYS A 124 -7.44 -3.61 2.66
CA LYS A 124 -6.07 -3.36 3.13
C LYS A 124 -5.20 -4.60 2.98
N PHE A 125 -4.09 -4.46 2.26
CA PHE A 125 -3.13 -5.53 2.01
C PHE A 125 -1.77 -5.23 2.63
N TRP A 126 -1.24 -6.22 3.33
CA TRP A 126 0.17 -6.26 3.70
C TRP A 126 0.91 -7.26 2.81
N LEU A 127 1.83 -6.77 1.97
CA LEU A 127 2.69 -7.60 1.15
C LEU A 127 3.89 -8.05 1.98
N SER A 128 3.90 -9.32 2.38
CA SER A 128 4.89 -9.90 3.28
C SER A 128 6.04 -10.53 2.50
N ILE A 129 7.26 -10.19 2.85
CA ILE A 129 8.48 -10.85 2.37
C ILE A 129 9.41 -11.14 3.54
N SER A 130 10.18 -12.22 3.43
CA SER A 130 11.23 -12.56 4.39
C SER A 130 12.41 -11.59 4.27
N GLU A 131 13.23 -11.52 5.30
CA GLU A 131 14.47 -10.72 5.27
C GLU A 131 15.42 -11.18 4.16
N VAL A 132 15.55 -12.48 3.99
CA VAL A 132 16.39 -13.09 2.95
C VAL A 132 15.93 -12.63 1.56
N GLU A 133 14.64 -12.69 1.30
CA GLU A 133 14.08 -12.25 0.02
C GLU A 133 14.20 -10.72 -0.15
N GLN A 134 14.00 -9.94 0.91
CA GLN A 134 14.19 -8.49 0.85
C GLN A 134 15.62 -8.15 0.49
N ARG A 135 16.60 -8.78 1.14
CA ARG A 135 18.05 -8.62 0.85
C ARG A 135 18.37 -8.94 -0.60
N ALA A 136 17.92 -10.10 -1.08
CA ALA A 136 18.14 -10.52 -2.47
C ALA A 136 17.56 -9.51 -3.48
N ARG A 137 16.36 -8.96 -3.21
CA ARG A 137 15.73 -7.97 -4.08
C ARG A 137 16.41 -6.61 -4.06
N ILE A 138 16.93 -6.17 -2.94
CA ILE A 138 17.70 -4.93 -2.83
C ILE A 138 18.98 -5.05 -3.64
N GLU A 139 19.72 -6.16 -3.49
CA GLU A 139 20.94 -6.40 -4.27
C GLU A 139 20.67 -6.51 -5.78
N ALA A 140 19.59 -7.19 -6.16
CA ALA A 140 19.17 -7.24 -7.56
C ALA A 140 18.80 -5.85 -8.12
N ARG A 141 18.17 -4.99 -7.32
CA ARG A 141 17.83 -3.61 -7.70
C ARG A 141 19.08 -2.77 -7.94
N LYS A 142 20.08 -2.84 -7.05
CA LYS A 142 21.36 -2.13 -7.18
C LYS A 142 22.07 -2.45 -8.51
N LYS A 143 22.03 -3.73 -8.91
CA LYS A 143 22.75 -4.25 -10.09
C LYS A 143 21.95 -4.09 -11.40
N SER A 144 20.66 -3.82 -11.34
CA SER A 144 19.80 -3.81 -12.51
C SER A 144 19.95 -2.52 -13.32
N PRO A 145 20.32 -2.56 -14.61
CA PRO A 145 20.37 -1.37 -15.46
C PRO A 145 19.00 -0.71 -15.66
N LEU A 146 17.91 -1.44 -15.39
CA LEU A 146 16.54 -0.95 -15.55
C LEU A 146 15.95 -0.34 -14.28
N THR A 147 16.52 -0.64 -13.10
CA THR A 147 15.89 -0.26 -11.82
C THR A 147 16.85 0.31 -10.78
N TYR A 148 18.16 0.45 -11.08
CA TYR A 148 19.14 1.02 -10.15
C TYR A 148 18.76 2.43 -9.67
N TRP A 149 18.12 3.22 -10.52
CA TRP A 149 17.66 4.57 -10.21
C TRP A 149 16.53 4.60 -9.14
N LYS A 150 15.91 3.45 -8.85
CA LYS A 150 14.94 3.28 -7.76
C LYS A 150 15.60 2.97 -6.42
N PHE A 151 16.89 2.64 -6.44
CA PHE A 151 17.63 2.40 -5.21
C PHE A 151 17.77 3.72 -4.43
N SER A 152 17.44 3.67 -3.17
CA SER A 152 17.40 4.84 -2.29
C SER A 152 18.04 4.54 -0.94
N GLU A 153 18.33 5.59 -0.18
CA GLU A 153 18.77 5.47 1.22
C GLU A 153 17.82 4.59 2.07
N ASN A 154 16.52 4.63 1.78
CA ASN A 154 15.55 3.76 2.46
C ASN A 154 15.79 2.28 2.17
N ASP A 155 16.14 1.93 0.92
CA ASP A 155 16.49 0.54 0.56
C ASP A 155 17.80 0.13 1.27
N GLU A 156 18.77 1.03 1.37
CA GLU A 156 20.04 0.78 2.04
C GLU A 156 19.84 0.47 3.52
N ASN A 157 19.00 1.25 4.19
CA ASN A 157 18.69 1.11 5.61
C ASN A 157 17.62 0.05 5.91
N ALA A 158 16.89 -0.44 4.90
CA ALA A 158 15.74 -1.31 5.09
C ALA A 158 16.05 -2.61 5.84
N LEU A 159 17.23 -3.18 5.62
CA LEU A 159 17.66 -4.43 6.28
C LEU A 159 18.00 -4.22 7.75
N SER A 160 18.68 -3.12 8.09
CA SER A 160 18.99 -2.79 9.49
C SER A 160 17.74 -2.47 10.31
N HIS A 161 16.63 -2.14 9.63
CA HIS A 161 15.35 -1.83 10.24
C HIS A 161 14.33 -2.97 10.14
N TYR A 162 14.73 -4.18 9.75
CA TYR A 162 13.80 -5.28 9.50
C TYR A 162 12.93 -5.60 10.72
N ASP A 163 13.54 -5.84 11.87
CA ASP A 163 12.82 -6.16 13.11
C ASP A 163 11.99 -4.98 13.63
N ARG A 164 12.55 -3.78 13.55
CA ARG A 164 11.82 -2.57 13.94
C ARG A 164 10.58 -2.35 13.09
N MET A 165 10.64 -2.62 11.78
CA MET A 165 9.47 -2.56 10.90
C MET A 165 8.43 -3.62 11.30
N THR A 166 8.85 -4.81 11.72
CA THR A 166 7.94 -5.85 12.23
C THR A 166 7.16 -5.35 13.43
N LEU A 167 7.83 -4.77 14.42
CA LEU A 167 7.20 -4.23 15.61
C LEU A 167 6.23 -3.07 15.31
N LEU A 168 6.58 -2.19 14.36
CA LEU A 168 5.70 -1.08 13.96
C LEU A 168 4.48 -1.57 13.17
N LYS A 169 4.68 -2.56 12.29
CA LYS A 169 3.58 -3.23 11.57
C LYS A 169 2.55 -3.78 12.55
N GLU A 170 2.96 -4.48 13.60
CA GLU A 170 2.07 -5.10 14.59
C GLU A 170 1.17 -4.10 15.34
N LYS A 171 1.55 -2.82 15.34
CA LYS A 171 0.72 -1.75 15.93
C LYS A 171 -0.49 -1.34 15.08
N VAL A 172 -0.46 -1.62 13.78
CA VAL A 172 -1.47 -1.11 12.84
C VAL A 172 -2.04 -2.16 11.89
N VAL A 173 -1.35 -3.27 11.68
CA VAL A 173 -1.82 -4.39 10.84
C VAL A 173 -2.52 -5.39 11.75
N ASP A 174 -3.84 -5.30 11.82
CA ASP A 174 -4.72 -6.14 12.60
C ASP A 174 -5.45 -7.18 11.71
N ALA A 175 -6.45 -7.87 12.27
CA ALA A 175 -7.23 -8.90 11.58
C ALA A 175 -8.04 -8.39 10.36
N ASN A 176 -8.19 -7.08 10.21
CA ASN A 176 -8.86 -6.47 9.04
C ASN A 176 -7.92 -6.29 7.84
N TRP A 177 -6.67 -6.71 7.97
CA TRP A 177 -5.70 -6.70 6.89
C TRP A 177 -5.57 -8.07 6.23
N ILE A 178 -5.45 -8.08 4.92
CA ILE A 178 -5.14 -9.28 4.15
C ILE A 178 -3.63 -9.36 3.99
N VAL A 179 -3.02 -10.32 4.69
CA VAL A 179 -1.58 -10.58 4.60
C VAL A 179 -1.33 -11.55 3.44
N VAL A 180 -0.54 -11.12 2.47
CA VAL A 180 -0.20 -11.93 1.30
C VAL A 180 1.30 -12.21 1.28
N ASP A 181 1.69 -13.48 1.11
CA ASP A 181 3.09 -13.87 0.89
C ASP A 181 3.56 -13.44 -0.49
N TYR A 182 4.60 -12.62 -0.51
CA TYR A 182 5.25 -12.11 -1.71
C TYR A 182 6.69 -12.62 -1.90
N ASN A 183 7.11 -13.66 -1.18
CA ASN A 183 8.41 -14.30 -1.43
C ASN A 183 8.51 -14.79 -2.88
N ASN A 184 7.42 -15.33 -3.44
CA ASN A 184 7.26 -15.48 -4.88
C ASN A 184 6.35 -14.37 -5.42
N LYS A 185 6.90 -13.49 -6.27
CA LYS A 185 6.17 -12.34 -6.82
C LYS A 185 4.97 -12.72 -7.68
N GLN A 186 5.08 -13.78 -8.48
CA GLN A 186 3.99 -14.19 -9.38
C GLN A 186 2.82 -14.74 -8.59
N ASN A 187 3.07 -15.64 -7.66
CA ASN A 187 2.06 -16.21 -6.78
C ASN A 187 1.43 -15.11 -5.91
N GLY A 188 2.25 -14.19 -5.39
CA GLY A 188 1.77 -13.07 -4.58
C GLY A 188 0.79 -12.16 -5.34
N ILE A 189 1.09 -11.83 -6.60
CA ILE A 189 0.19 -11.01 -7.45
C ILE A 189 -1.12 -11.75 -7.73
N GLU A 190 -1.06 -13.04 -8.03
CA GLU A 190 -2.26 -13.84 -8.30
C GLU A 190 -3.14 -13.96 -7.05
N THR A 191 -2.55 -14.24 -5.90
CA THR A 191 -3.25 -14.27 -4.60
C THR A 191 -3.84 -12.90 -4.26
N PHE A 192 -3.08 -11.81 -4.44
CA PHE A 192 -3.56 -10.45 -4.24
C PHE A 192 -4.81 -10.17 -5.09
N LEU A 193 -4.75 -10.47 -6.39
CA LEU A 193 -5.84 -10.19 -7.32
C LEU A 193 -7.08 -11.03 -7.00
N THR A 194 -6.90 -12.31 -6.65
CA THR A 194 -7.99 -13.18 -6.20
C THR A 194 -8.67 -12.60 -4.96
N LYS A 195 -7.89 -12.24 -3.94
CA LYS A 195 -8.43 -11.65 -2.71
C LYS A 195 -9.08 -10.29 -2.92
N LEU A 196 -8.53 -9.46 -3.80
CA LEU A 196 -9.13 -8.17 -4.16
C LEU A 196 -10.52 -8.36 -4.78
N ILE A 197 -10.66 -9.31 -5.71
CA ILE A 197 -11.94 -9.65 -6.34
C ILE A 197 -12.95 -10.12 -5.29
N GLU A 198 -12.56 -11.08 -4.43
CA GLU A 198 -13.40 -11.58 -3.33
C GLU A 198 -13.89 -10.44 -2.42
N GLU A 199 -13.03 -9.46 -2.14
CA GLU A 199 -13.41 -8.30 -1.30
C GLU A 199 -14.33 -7.32 -2.04
N ILE A 200 -14.15 -7.10 -3.32
CA ILE A 200 -15.05 -6.21 -4.09
C ILE A 200 -16.44 -6.83 -4.25
N GLU A 201 -16.54 -8.15 -4.38
CA GLU A 201 -17.82 -8.86 -4.54
C GLU A 201 -18.69 -8.89 -3.26
N LYS A 202 -18.11 -8.70 -2.06
CA LYS A 202 -18.86 -8.54 -0.80
C LYS A 202 -19.57 -7.19 -0.74
#